data_09716a3982c91342653c9b4e11a8e0d5
#
_entry.id   09716a3982c91342653c9b4e11a8e0d5
#
_cell.length_a   1.000
_cell.length_b   1.000
_cell.length_c   1.000
_cell.angle_alpha   90.00
_cell.angle_beta   90.00
_cell.angle_gamma   90.00
#
_symmetry.space_group_name_H-M   'P 1'
#
loop_
_entity.id
_entity.type
_entity.pdbx_description
1 polymer ?
#
loop_
_entity_poly.entity_id
_entity_poly.type
_entity_poly.pdbx_seq_one_letter_code
_entity_poly.pdbx_strand_id
1 'polypeptide(L)'
;MKALIAIAVTAAFAVPALAQQTLPNSQERAQNRETVQKETDKATDKLPNEQERAQNRRDVSKSAAGSALTTKVKSALAADVGMRTVTGINVDSEDGVVTLKGKVTSADHKKRAEAVAKKVDGVKKVKNELKVEEAKKS
;
A
#
# COMPACT_ATOMS: atom_id res chain seq x y z
N MET A 1 -58.68 56.84 31.42
CA MET A 1 -57.72 56.64 32.50
C MET A 1 -56.93 55.43 32.07
N LYS A 2 -55.82 55.61 31.39
CA LYS A 2 -55.00 54.57 30.76
C LYS A 2 -53.64 54.52 31.44
N ALA A 3 -53.39 53.48 32.23
CA ALA A 3 -52.13 53.26 32.86
C ALA A 3 -51.20 52.59 31.87
N LEU A 4 -50.15 53.30 31.46
CA LEU A 4 -49.05 52.70 30.66
C LEU A 4 -48.06 52.05 31.62
N ILE A 5 -48.03 50.72 31.59
CA ILE A 5 -47.02 49.96 32.30
C ILE A 5 -45.78 49.87 31.35
N ALA A 6 -44.77 50.63 31.68
CA ALA A 6 -43.46 50.53 31.03
C ALA A 6 -42.73 49.37 31.64
N ILE A 7 -42.61 48.26 30.85
CA ILE A 7 -41.78 47.18 31.20
C ILE A 7 -40.36 47.50 30.75
N ALA A 8 -39.51 47.90 31.71
CA ALA A 8 -38.07 47.99 31.46
C ALA A 8 -37.45 46.59 31.43
N VAL A 9 -37.21 46.10 30.25
CA VAL A 9 -36.40 44.90 30.07
C VAL A 9 -34.94 45.31 30.16
N THR A 10 -34.39 45.27 31.36
CA THR A 10 -32.92 45.30 31.53
C THR A 10 -32.37 43.94 31.16
N ALA A 11 -32.02 43.76 29.90
CA ALA A 11 -31.22 42.64 29.46
C ALA A 11 -29.79 42.84 30.00
N ALA A 12 -29.51 42.26 31.15
CA ALA A 12 -28.15 42.08 31.61
C ALA A 12 -27.48 41.04 30.72
N PHE A 13 -26.83 41.49 29.68
CA PHE A 13 -25.85 40.64 28.96
C PHE A 13 -24.69 40.42 29.90
N ALA A 14 -24.75 39.30 30.65
CA ALA A 14 -23.56 38.72 31.25
C ALA A 14 -22.68 38.23 30.11
N VAL A 15 -21.75 39.02 29.68
CA VAL A 15 -20.65 38.58 28.83
C VAL A 15 -19.90 37.56 29.67
N PRO A 16 -19.84 36.26 29.27
CA PRO A 16 -18.97 35.35 29.96
C PRO A 16 -17.57 35.96 29.87
N ALA A 17 -16.94 36.13 31.01
CA ALA A 17 -15.53 36.50 31.05
C ALA A 17 -14.78 35.54 30.15
N LEU A 18 -14.48 35.96 28.93
CA LEU A 18 -13.50 35.26 28.13
C LEU A 18 -12.27 35.22 29.01
N ALA A 19 -11.88 34.02 29.44
CA ALA A 19 -10.66 33.82 30.15
C ALA A 19 -9.61 34.61 29.39
N GLN A 20 -9.04 35.61 30.02
CA GLN A 20 -7.93 36.34 29.48
C GLN A 20 -6.84 35.28 29.31
N GLN A 21 -6.68 34.80 28.08
CA GLN A 21 -5.53 34.00 27.73
C GLN A 21 -4.33 34.91 27.92
N THR A 22 -3.77 34.88 29.12
CA THR A 22 -2.51 35.55 29.40
C THR A 22 -1.51 34.93 28.44
N LEU A 23 -1.04 35.73 27.49
CA LEU A 23 0.00 35.34 26.59
C LEU A 23 1.19 34.80 27.41
N PRO A 24 1.72 33.63 27.11
CA PRO A 24 2.80 33.06 27.87
C PRO A 24 3.96 34.05 27.94
N ASN A 25 4.52 34.17 29.11
CA ASN A 25 5.60 35.11 29.37
C ASN A 25 6.86 34.67 28.57
N SER A 26 7.85 35.52 28.46
CA SER A 26 9.05 35.28 27.68
C SER A 26 9.81 34.01 28.10
N GLN A 27 9.72 33.65 29.37
CA GLN A 27 10.38 32.43 29.91
C GLN A 27 9.61 31.16 29.51
N GLU A 28 8.29 31.17 29.56
CA GLU A 28 7.48 30.05 29.09
C GLU A 28 7.61 29.83 27.59
N ARG A 29 7.78 30.89 26.81
CA ARG A 29 8.08 30.79 25.37
C ARG A 29 9.45 30.17 25.09
N ALA A 30 10.44 30.46 25.91
CA ALA A 30 11.77 29.87 25.77
C ALA A 30 11.75 28.38 26.11
N GLN A 31 11.10 27.98 27.19
CA GLN A 31 10.95 26.58 27.58
C GLN A 31 10.13 25.78 26.56
N ASN A 32 9.07 26.38 26.01
CA ASN A 32 8.23 25.73 25.02
C ASN A 32 8.97 25.53 23.67
N ARG A 33 9.91 26.45 23.33
CA ARG A 33 10.78 26.26 22.15
C ARG A 33 11.77 25.13 22.35
N GLU A 34 12.33 24.99 23.54
CA GLU A 34 13.31 23.94 23.85
C GLU A 34 12.68 22.56 23.87
N THR A 35 11.45 22.43 24.40
CA THR A 35 10.69 21.17 24.36
C THR A 35 10.25 20.78 22.94
N VAL A 36 9.75 21.73 22.16
CA VAL A 36 9.36 21.50 20.76
C VAL A 36 10.57 21.14 19.91
N GLN A 37 11.71 21.77 20.14
CA GLN A 37 12.96 21.46 19.42
C GLN A 37 13.47 20.06 19.75
N LYS A 38 13.40 19.67 21.02
CA LYS A 38 13.80 18.32 21.46
C LYS A 38 12.89 17.20 20.95
N GLU A 39 11.59 17.48 20.78
CA GLU A 39 10.64 16.55 20.16
C GLU A 39 10.81 16.47 18.65
N THR A 40 11.13 17.58 17.98
CA THR A 40 11.40 17.59 16.53
C THR A 40 12.72 16.88 16.20
N ASP A 41 13.75 17.07 17.00
CA ASP A 41 15.05 16.38 16.82
C ASP A 41 14.88 14.85 17.00
N LYS A 42 14.08 14.43 17.99
CA LYS A 42 13.77 13.01 18.19
C LYS A 42 12.88 12.41 17.10
N ALA A 43 12.02 13.21 16.49
CA ALA A 43 11.17 12.77 15.40
C ALA A 43 11.94 12.69 14.06
N THR A 44 12.95 13.55 13.87
CA THR A 44 13.81 13.53 12.67
C THR A 44 14.79 12.37 12.65
N ASP A 45 15.26 11.93 13.82
CA ASP A 45 16.16 10.77 13.92
C ASP A 45 15.47 9.44 13.55
N LYS A 46 14.14 9.43 13.57
CA LYS A 46 13.33 8.25 13.20
C LYS A 46 12.86 8.27 11.74
N LEU A 47 13.13 9.32 10.99
CA LEU A 47 12.81 9.37 9.57
C LEU A 47 13.85 8.57 8.78
N PRO A 48 13.42 7.70 7.87
CA PRO A 48 14.35 6.96 7.04
C PRO A 48 15.24 7.94 6.28
N ASN A 49 16.53 7.68 6.27
CA ASN A 49 17.50 8.50 5.56
C ASN A 49 17.24 8.46 4.04
N GLU A 50 17.89 9.34 3.30
CA GLU A 50 17.67 9.49 1.87
C GLU A 50 18.04 8.22 1.10
N GLN A 51 18.99 7.45 1.59
CA GLN A 51 19.40 6.15 1.03
C GLN A 51 18.32 5.08 1.25
N GLU A 52 17.74 5.00 2.45
CA GLU A 52 16.63 4.09 2.74
C GLU A 52 15.38 4.43 1.94
N ARG A 53 15.10 5.72 1.74
CA ARG A 53 14.01 6.17 0.89
C ARG A 53 14.23 5.80 -0.58
N ALA A 54 15.46 5.94 -1.07
CA ALA A 54 15.81 5.56 -2.43
C ALA A 54 15.72 4.03 -2.63
N GLN A 55 16.14 3.27 -1.64
CA GLN A 55 16.04 1.80 -1.66
C GLN A 55 14.57 1.35 -1.62
N ASN A 56 13.79 1.91 -0.73
CA ASN A 56 12.36 1.59 -0.61
C ASN A 56 11.57 1.91 -1.89
N ARG A 57 11.91 3.01 -2.59
CA ARG A 57 11.33 3.32 -3.91
C ARG A 57 11.69 2.28 -4.97
N ARG A 58 12.92 1.77 -4.97
CA ARG A 58 13.38 0.71 -5.91
C ARG A 58 12.66 -0.59 -5.64
N ASP A 59 12.52 -0.97 -4.37
CA ASP A 59 11.85 -2.21 -3.98
C ASP A 59 10.34 -2.17 -4.29
N VAL A 60 9.69 -1.04 -4.04
CA VAL A 60 8.28 -0.82 -4.44
C VAL A 60 8.12 -0.87 -5.96
N SER A 61 9.03 -0.26 -6.73
CA SER A 61 8.95 -0.29 -8.19
C SER A 61 9.17 -1.69 -8.76
N LYS A 62 10.09 -2.46 -8.20
CA LYS A 62 10.31 -3.88 -8.55
C LYS A 62 9.11 -4.75 -8.23
N SER A 63 8.52 -4.57 -7.05
CA SER A 63 7.32 -5.29 -6.64
C SER A 63 6.13 -4.98 -7.54
N ALA A 64 5.94 -3.71 -7.91
CA ALA A 64 4.87 -3.31 -8.84
C ALA A 64 5.07 -3.90 -10.25
N ALA A 65 6.29 -3.88 -10.76
CA ALA A 65 6.62 -4.49 -12.05
C ALA A 65 6.41 -6.00 -12.02
N GLY A 66 6.79 -6.67 -10.92
CA GLY A 66 6.55 -8.09 -10.71
C GLY A 66 5.06 -8.42 -10.72
N SER A 67 4.24 -7.67 -10.00
CA SER A 67 2.79 -7.88 -9.96
C SER A 67 2.13 -7.71 -11.33
N ALA A 68 2.52 -6.70 -12.09
CA ALA A 68 2.01 -6.48 -13.45
C ALA A 68 2.40 -7.64 -14.39
N LEU A 69 3.64 -8.11 -14.29
CA LEU A 69 4.12 -9.23 -15.08
C LEU A 69 3.41 -10.55 -14.71
N THR A 70 3.20 -10.80 -13.41
CA THR A 70 2.42 -11.95 -12.93
C THR A 70 1.01 -11.96 -13.53
N THR A 71 0.34 -10.80 -13.56
CA THR A 71 -1.01 -10.67 -14.12
C THR A 71 -1.01 -10.97 -15.62
N LYS A 72 -0.04 -10.43 -16.38
CA LYS A 72 0.10 -10.70 -17.82
C LYS A 72 0.32 -12.17 -18.11
N VAL A 73 1.23 -12.82 -17.36
CA VAL A 73 1.50 -14.26 -17.50
C VAL A 73 0.28 -15.10 -17.17
N LYS A 74 -0.44 -14.79 -16.08
CA LYS A 74 -1.67 -15.49 -15.71
C LYS A 74 -2.76 -15.36 -16.78
N SER A 75 -2.94 -14.19 -17.36
CA SER A 75 -3.90 -13.97 -18.44
C SER A 75 -3.53 -14.74 -19.70
N ALA A 76 -2.25 -14.74 -20.09
CA ALA A 76 -1.77 -15.48 -21.24
C ALA A 76 -1.92 -17.01 -21.03
N LEU A 77 -1.61 -17.51 -19.85
CA LEU A 77 -1.80 -18.91 -19.49
C LEU A 77 -3.27 -19.32 -19.52
N ALA A 78 -4.18 -18.45 -19.02
CA ALA A 78 -5.60 -18.71 -19.02
C ALA A 78 -6.17 -18.84 -20.45
N ALA A 79 -5.65 -18.06 -21.39
CA ALA A 79 -6.06 -18.08 -22.78
C ALA A 79 -5.58 -19.33 -23.51
N ASP A 80 -4.36 -19.79 -23.24
CA ASP A 80 -3.69 -20.84 -24.02
C ASP A 80 -3.85 -22.24 -23.39
N VAL A 81 -3.77 -22.33 -22.07
CA VAL A 81 -3.80 -23.62 -21.34
C VAL A 81 -5.17 -23.91 -20.71
N GLY A 82 -6.00 -22.90 -20.64
CA GLY A 82 -7.37 -22.98 -20.11
C GLY A 82 -7.46 -22.63 -18.63
N MET A 83 -8.57 -21.99 -18.25
CA MET A 83 -8.86 -21.47 -16.90
C MET A 83 -8.72 -22.53 -15.80
N ARG A 84 -9.16 -23.76 -16.06
CA ARG A 84 -9.10 -24.85 -15.08
C ARG A 84 -7.67 -25.27 -14.71
N THR A 85 -6.79 -25.24 -15.70
CA THR A 85 -5.36 -25.57 -15.48
C THR A 85 -4.63 -24.48 -14.76
N VAL A 86 -4.97 -23.21 -15.05
CA VAL A 86 -4.35 -22.03 -14.42
C VAL A 86 -4.70 -21.91 -12.94
N THR A 87 -5.86 -22.41 -12.51
CA THR A 87 -6.27 -22.40 -11.10
C THR A 87 -5.30 -23.22 -10.22
N GLY A 88 -4.65 -24.23 -10.78
CA GLY A 88 -3.63 -25.03 -10.10
C GLY A 88 -2.19 -24.49 -10.26
N ILE A 89 -2.00 -23.42 -11.03
CA ILE A 89 -0.69 -22.83 -11.30
C ILE A 89 -0.52 -21.53 -10.51
N ASN A 90 0.49 -21.49 -9.67
CA ASN A 90 0.93 -20.27 -9.02
C ASN A 90 2.05 -19.64 -9.84
N VAL A 91 1.93 -18.35 -10.11
CA VAL A 91 2.89 -17.57 -10.91
C VAL A 91 3.48 -16.50 -10.04
N ASP A 92 4.78 -16.56 -9.84
CA ASP A 92 5.57 -15.53 -9.18
C ASP A 92 6.49 -14.88 -10.21
N SER A 93 6.64 -13.54 -10.14
CA SER A 93 7.58 -12.85 -11.02
C SER A 93 8.38 -11.81 -10.26
N GLU A 94 9.68 -11.85 -10.46
CA GLU A 94 10.64 -10.94 -9.84
C GLU A 94 11.76 -10.61 -10.84
N ASP A 95 12.04 -9.34 -11.03
CA ASP A 95 13.08 -8.84 -11.95
C ASP A 95 13.03 -9.41 -13.38
N GLY A 96 11.83 -9.80 -13.86
CA GLY A 96 11.64 -10.44 -15.16
C GLY A 96 11.86 -11.97 -15.15
N VAL A 97 12.14 -12.55 -14.00
CA VAL A 97 12.18 -14.01 -13.82
C VAL A 97 10.80 -14.49 -13.38
N VAL A 98 10.18 -15.33 -14.18
CA VAL A 98 8.87 -15.92 -13.88
C VAL A 98 9.07 -17.33 -13.35
N THR A 99 8.53 -17.61 -12.18
CA THR A 99 8.52 -18.94 -11.58
C THR A 99 7.12 -19.51 -11.63
N LEU A 100 6.94 -20.63 -12.29
CA LEU A 100 5.68 -21.35 -12.38
C LEU A 100 5.70 -22.52 -11.38
N LYS A 101 4.82 -22.49 -10.40
CA LYS A 101 4.66 -23.52 -9.36
C LYS A 101 3.25 -24.09 -9.41
N GLY A 102 3.09 -25.31 -9.00
CA GLY A 102 1.79 -25.95 -8.86
C GLY A 102 1.70 -27.30 -9.55
N LYS A 103 0.47 -27.72 -9.82
CA LYS A 103 0.14 -29.00 -10.37
C LYS A 103 -0.61 -28.86 -11.70
N VAL A 104 -0.21 -29.64 -12.69
CA VAL A 104 -0.86 -29.71 -13.99
C VAL A 104 -1.23 -31.15 -14.30
N THR A 105 -2.28 -31.35 -15.09
CA THR A 105 -2.82 -32.67 -15.38
C THR A 105 -2.04 -33.43 -16.46
N SER A 106 -1.13 -32.77 -17.16
CA SER A 106 -0.39 -33.34 -18.27
C SER A 106 0.97 -32.69 -18.49
N ALA A 107 1.93 -33.45 -18.98
CA ALA A 107 3.24 -32.95 -19.37
C ALA A 107 3.15 -31.90 -20.50
N ASP A 108 2.16 -32.00 -21.37
CA ASP A 108 1.91 -31.03 -22.44
C ASP A 108 1.48 -29.69 -21.88
N HIS A 109 0.65 -29.66 -20.84
CA HIS A 109 0.27 -28.42 -20.13
C HIS A 109 1.49 -27.76 -19.50
N LYS A 110 2.40 -28.53 -18.91
CA LYS A 110 3.67 -28.04 -18.37
C LYS A 110 4.53 -27.37 -19.43
N LYS A 111 4.69 -27.99 -20.60
CA LYS A 111 5.47 -27.44 -21.72
C LYS A 111 4.81 -26.20 -22.33
N ARG A 112 3.50 -26.23 -22.51
CA ARG A 112 2.73 -25.07 -23.01
C ARG A 112 2.81 -23.88 -22.06
N ALA A 113 2.64 -24.11 -20.77
CA ALA A 113 2.74 -23.06 -19.76
C ALA A 113 4.11 -22.37 -19.80
N GLU A 114 5.19 -23.12 -19.96
CA GLU A 114 6.53 -22.54 -20.11
C GLU A 114 6.69 -21.76 -21.40
N ALA A 115 6.20 -22.30 -22.52
CA ALA A 115 6.28 -21.64 -23.81
C ALA A 115 5.47 -20.33 -23.86
N VAL A 116 4.29 -20.32 -23.26
CA VAL A 116 3.45 -19.13 -23.12
C VAL A 116 4.10 -18.10 -22.25
N ALA A 117 4.62 -18.50 -21.08
CA ALA A 117 5.30 -17.58 -20.17
C ALA A 117 6.52 -16.91 -20.83
N LYS A 118 7.27 -17.64 -21.64
CA LYS A 118 8.43 -17.09 -22.39
C LYS A 118 8.04 -16.06 -23.46
N LYS A 119 6.81 -16.10 -23.97
CA LYS A 119 6.31 -15.18 -24.99
C LYS A 119 5.78 -13.87 -24.41
N VAL A 120 5.61 -13.78 -23.10
CA VAL A 120 5.06 -12.58 -22.46
C VAL A 120 6.13 -11.49 -22.39
N ASP A 121 5.77 -10.30 -22.84
CA ASP A 121 6.65 -9.13 -22.80
C ASP A 121 7.08 -8.80 -21.35
N GLY A 122 8.37 -8.65 -21.17
CA GLY A 122 8.98 -8.38 -19.88
C GLY A 122 9.54 -9.62 -19.19
N VAL A 123 9.31 -10.82 -19.73
CA VAL A 123 9.89 -12.06 -19.21
C VAL A 123 11.31 -12.26 -19.77
N LYS A 124 12.28 -12.33 -18.89
CA LYS A 124 13.69 -12.60 -19.20
C LYS A 124 14.03 -14.07 -19.04
N LYS A 125 13.44 -14.71 -18.05
CA LYS A 125 13.70 -16.11 -17.69
C LYS A 125 12.44 -16.75 -17.11
N VAL A 126 12.24 -18.02 -17.43
CA VAL A 126 11.16 -18.83 -16.85
C VAL A 126 11.75 -20.01 -16.09
N LYS A 127 11.35 -20.15 -14.83
CA LYS A 127 11.58 -21.34 -14.00
C LYS A 127 10.30 -22.15 -13.96
N ASN A 128 10.34 -23.35 -14.48
CA ASN A 128 9.18 -24.24 -14.54
C ASN A 128 9.27 -25.31 -13.45
N GLU A 129 8.64 -25.05 -12.32
CA GLU A 129 8.55 -25.96 -11.16
C GLU A 129 7.18 -26.67 -11.09
N LEU A 130 6.47 -26.78 -12.22
CA LEU A 130 5.19 -27.46 -12.29
C LEU A 130 5.36 -28.98 -12.14
N LYS A 131 4.55 -29.56 -11.29
CA LYS A 131 4.45 -31.04 -11.12
C LYS A 131 3.29 -31.54 -11.96
N VAL A 132 3.54 -32.63 -12.69
CA VAL A 132 2.51 -33.33 -13.44
C VAL A 132 1.83 -34.32 -12.49
N GLU A 133 0.55 -34.07 -12.21
CA GLU A 133 -0.32 -35.07 -11.57
C GLU A 133 -1.22 -35.63 -12.66
N GLU A 134 -0.96 -36.81 -13.11
CA GLU A 134 -1.87 -37.53 -13.99
C GLU A 134 -3.22 -37.67 -13.26
N ALA A 135 -4.30 -37.17 -13.86
CA ALA A 135 -5.62 -37.42 -13.37
C ALA A 135 -5.81 -38.94 -13.32
N LYS A 136 -5.90 -39.51 -12.12
CA LYS A 136 -6.28 -40.93 -11.98
C LYS A 136 -7.54 -41.10 -12.80
N LYS A 137 -7.43 -41.81 -13.91
CA LYS A 137 -8.58 -42.37 -14.61
C LYS A 137 -9.28 -43.30 -13.63
N SER A 138 -10.41 -42.85 -13.14
CA SER A 138 -11.37 -43.69 -12.43
C SER A 138 -12.13 -44.50 -13.45
#